data_cfdc6d0538dcde7339e6b95d98e3922c
#
_entry.id   cfdc6d0538dcde7339e6b95d98e3922c
#
_cell.length_a   1.000
_cell.length_b   1.000
_cell.length_c   1.000
_cell.angle_alpha   90.00
_cell.angle_beta   90.00
_cell.angle_gamma   90.00
#
_symmetry.space_group_name_H-M   'P 1'
#
loop_
_entity.id
_entity.type
_entity.pdbx_description
1 polymer ?
#
loop_
_entity_poly.entity_id
_entity_poly.type
_entity_poly.pdbx_seq_one_letter_code
_entity_poly.pdbx_strand_id
1 'polypeptide(L)'
;RRDGKPAVLRIYIDEPRPDARSDVLDSLNLKLVQSVAMMRLLIARWCEPPVLSGLHLSTLAHQVLAVIAERGGARPPALYDLLCRKGPFRAVTTSVFADLLRALARAEVGLIEQAADGLLLLGAVGERLADRYDFYAVFSTPDEFRVVQGAHEIGRLSMDHPRATGDLVLLAGRRWRIESIDEAAKTIFVTPSAGALPPGFSGSAGGVHDVVAKAMREVLNDDTAAPFLDSAAAEMLAAGRQTYQRLETGQVQWVVDQGRLLLFPWVGHRKLQTLAASFRAAGVDAGVEEVAVQFDGVSLVEARDVAIRLAAEPPSAITIAEQLSPRMTEKFHPYLTDELLILEAAAASVDLSDFESLAFGCSVAFEQARSR
;
A
#
# COMPACT_ATOMS: atom_id res chain seq x y z
N ARG A 1 -34.48 4.10 -0.74
CA ARG A 1 -35.09 5.38 -1.18
C ARG A 1 -36.11 5.80 -0.12
N ARG A 2 -35.79 6.79 0.70
CA ARG A 2 -36.79 7.44 1.55
C ARG A 2 -37.51 8.49 0.69
N ASP A 3 -38.82 8.49 0.73
CA ASP A 3 -39.71 9.48 0.11
C ASP A 3 -39.64 9.59 -1.42
N GLY A 4 -39.29 8.53 -2.16
CA GLY A 4 -39.26 8.51 -3.63
C GLY A 4 -38.18 9.40 -4.26
N LYS A 5 -37.37 10.11 -3.50
CA LYS A 5 -36.28 10.95 -4.01
C LYS A 5 -35.09 10.10 -4.44
N PRO A 6 -34.38 10.49 -5.52
CA PRO A 6 -33.16 9.79 -5.93
C PRO A 6 -32.09 9.87 -4.85
N ALA A 7 -31.27 8.82 -4.74
CA ALA A 7 -30.06 8.87 -3.92
C ALA A 7 -29.08 9.88 -4.53
N VAL A 8 -28.49 10.73 -3.70
CA VAL A 8 -27.48 11.71 -4.12
C VAL A 8 -26.16 11.35 -3.46
N LEU A 9 -25.13 11.14 -4.26
CA LEU A 9 -23.75 11.01 -3.83
C LEU A 9 -23.08 12.39 -4.00
N ARG A 10 -22.46 12.91 -2.95
CA ARG A 10 -21.60 14.09 -3.01
C ARG A 10 -20.21 13.71 -2.55
N ILE A 11 -19.21 14.06 -3.35
CA ILE A 11 -17.80 13.80 -3.06
C ILE A 11 -17.14 15.14 -2.78
N TYR A 12 -16.54 15.27 -1.59
CA TYR A 12 -15.75 16.43 -1.21
C TYR A 12 -14.29 16.04 -1.29
N ILE A 13 -13.51 16.81 -2.06
CA ILE A 13 -12.09 16.55 -2.31
C ILE A 13 -11.30 17.60 -1.56
N ASP A 14 -10.47 17.14 -0.62
CA ASP A 14 -9.51 17.98 0.09
C ASP A 14 -8.20 18.00 -0.70
N GLU A 15 -8.08 18.97 -1.58
CA GLU A 15 -6.92 19.19 -2.44
C GLU A 15 -6.64 20.69 -2.53
N PRO A 16 -5.41 21.16 -2.19
CA PRO A 16 -5.07 22.56 -2.27
C PRO A 16 -5.04 23.03 -3.73
N ARG A 17 -5.41 24.28 -3.97
CA ARG A 17 -5.24 24.89 -5.30
C ARG A 17 -3.75 25.09 -5.55
N PRO A 18 -3.22 24.63 -6.70
CA PRO A 18 -1.84 24.85 -7.06
C PRO A 18 -1.50 26.34 -7.16
N ASP A 19 -0.31 26.71 -6.72
CA ASP A 19 0.25 28.03 -6.85
C ASP A 19 1.60 28.00 -7.62
N ALA A 20 2.30 29.12 -7.69
CA ALA A 20 3.58 29.23 -8.41
C ALA A 20 4.72 28.40 -7.79
N ARG A 21 4.53 27.84 -6.57
CA ARG A 21 5.51 27.01 -5.86
C ARG A 21 5.14 25.53 -5.91
N SER A 22 3.95 25.21 -6.36
CA SER A 22 3.47 23.85 -6.48
C SER A 22 4.33 23.08 -7.48
N ASP A 23 4.68 21.85 -7.12
CA ASP A 23 5.37 20.94 -8.02
C ASP A 23 4.42 20.40 -9.11
N VAL A 24 4.95 19.52 -9.95
CA VAL A 24 4.18 18.97 -11.07
C VAL A 24 3.04 18.06 -10.58
N LEU A 25 3.25 17.29 -9.50
CA LEU A 25 2.23 16.38 -8.95
C LEU A 25 1.06 17.16 -8.38
N ASP A 26 1.34 18.19 -7.56
CA ASP A 26 0.32 19.11 -7.05
C ASP A 26 -0.42 19.82 -8.20
N SER A 27 0.31 20.25 -9.24
CA SER A 27 -0.25 20.98 -10.38
C SER A 27 -1.15 20.14 -11.28
N LEU A 28 -1.08 18.80 -11.19
CA LEU A 28 -1.96 17.89 -11.91
C LEU A 28 -3.33 17.69 -11.22
N ASN A 29 -3.50 18.12 -9.97
CA ASN A 29 -4.72 17.93 -9.19
C ASN A 29 -5.15 16.45 -9.14
N LEU A 30 -4.23 15.56 -8.74
CA LEU A 30 -4.38 14.11 -8.91
C LEU A 30 -5.54 13.51 -8.12
N LYS A 31 -5.89 14.04 -6.95
CA LYS A 31 -7.05 13.57 -6.16
C LYS A 31 -8.38 13.87 -6.87
N LEU A 32 -8.49 15.05 -7.47
CA LEU A 32 -9.64 15.42 -8.30
C LEU A 32 -9.71 14.55 -9.54
N VAL A 33 -8.59 14.40 -10.25
CA VAL A 33 -8.48 13.55 -11.46
C VAL A 33 -8.87 12.11 -11.17
N GLN A 34 -8.37 11.53 -10.07
CA GLN A 34 -8.74 10.18 -9.64
C GLN A 34 -10.25 10.08 -9.33
N SER A 35 -10.80 11.07 -8.64
CA SER A 35 -12.23 11.09 -8.33
C SER A 35 -13.08 11.14 -9.59
N VAL A 36 -12.70 11.94 -10.59
CA VAL A 36 -13.38 12.01 -11.89
C VAL A 36 -13.26 10.69 -12.66
N ALA A 37 -12.07 10.08 -12.66
CA ALA A 37 -11.83 8.77 -13.28
C ALA A 37 -12.70 7.68 -12.64
N MET A 38 -12.74 7.63 -11.30
CA MET A 38 -13.58 6.68 -10.58
C MET A 38 -15.08 6.89 -10.86
N MET A 39 -15.53 8.14 -10.95
CA MET A 39 -16.94 8.44 -11.32
C MET A 39 -17.25 7.98 -12.75
N ARG A 40 -16.36 8.17 -13.72
CA ARG A 40 -16.54 7.66 -15.10
C ARG A 40 -16.60 6.14 -15.11
N LEU A 41 -15.72 5.46 -14.37
CA LEU A 41 -15.69 4.01 -14.24
C LEU A 41 -16.97 3.49 -13.56
N LEU A 42 -17.48 4.17 -12.54
CA LEU A 42 -18.74 3.85 -11.87
C LEU A 42 -19.92 3.95 -12.85
N ILE A 43 -19.97 5.03 -13.65
CA ILE A 43 -21.00 5.21 -14.70
C ILE A 43 -20.91 4.09 -15.73
N ALA A 44 -19.69 3.68 -16.11
CA ALA A 44 -19.43 2.53 -16.98
C ALA A 44 -19.69 1.16 -16.32
N ARG A 45 -20.13 1.15 -15.04
CA ARG A 45 -20.39 -0.05 -14.24
C ARG A 45 -19.15 -0.93 -14.03
N TRP A 46 -17.97 -0.35 -14.08
CA TRP A 46 -16.74 -1.06 -13.71
C TRP A 46 -16.62 -1.13 -12.20
N CYS A 47 -16.17 -2.27 -11.71
CA CYS A 47 -15.84 -2.52 -10.33
C CYS A 47 -14.49 -3.22 -10.28
N GLU A 48 -13.64 -2.80 -9.36
CA GLU A 48 -12.33 -3.43 -9.18
C GLU A 48 -12.51 -4.92 -8.84
N PRO A 49 -11.88 -5.84 -9.60
CA PRO A 49 -11.96 -7.25 -9.29
C PRO A 49 -11.17 -7.56 -8.00
N PRO A 50 -11.63 -8.53 -7.20
CA PRO A 50 -10.86 -8.96 -6.03
C PRO A 50 -9.51 -9.56 -6.46
N VAL A 51 -8.45 -9.24 -5.73
CA VAL A 51 -7.13 -9.86 -5.92
C VAL A 51 -7.15 -11.25 -5.29
N LEU A 52 -7.11 -12.28 -6.14
CA LEU A 52 -7.14 -13.67 -5.71
C LEU A 52 -5.74 -14.31 -5.65
N SER A 53 -4.73 -13.60 -6.13
CA SER A 53 -3.33 -14.06 -6.13
C SER A 53 -2.65 -13.64 -4.83
N GLY A 54 -2.46 -14.57 -3.93
CA GLY A 54 -1.73 -14.31 -2.68
C GLY A 54 -1.64 -15.59 -1.88
N LEU A 55 -0.64 -15.70 -1.02
CA LEU A 55 -0.50 -16.83 -0.11
C LEU A 55 -1.40 -16.65 1.11
N HIS A 56 -1.64 -15.38 1.51
CA HIS A 56 -2.45 -15.00 2.68
C HIS A 56 -2.02 -15.75 3.95
N LEU A 57 -0.69 -15.77 4.22
CA LEU A 57 -0.09 -16.59 5.26
C LEU A 57 -0.52 -16.15 6.66
N SER A 58 -0.79 -14.86 6.88
CA SER A 58 -1.38 -14.35 8.12
C SER A 58 -2.76 -14.95 8.37
N THR A 59 -3.63 -14.92 7.36
CA THR A 59 -4.96 -15.53 7.45
C THR A 59 -4.88 -17.06 7.58
N LEU A 60 -3.95 -17.71 6.88
CA LEU A 60 -3.73 -19.15 6.99
C LEU A 60 -3.25 -19.53 8.40
N ALA A 61 -2.32 -18.77 8.98
CA ALA A 61 -1.89 -18.99 10.38
C ALA A 61 -3.08 -18.90 11.34
N HIS A 62 -3.92 -17.88 11.19
CA HIS A 62 -5.15 -17.74 11.97
C HIS A 62 -6.07 -18.97 11.81
N GLN A 63 -6.28 -19.44 10.58
CA GLN A 63 -7.15 -20.61 10.32
C GLN A 63 -6.55 -21.91 10.88
N VAL A 64 -5.23 -22.08 10.85
CA VAL A 64 -4.55 -23.22 11.51
C VAL A 64 -4.86 -23.21 13.01
N LEU A 65 -4.68 -22.08 13.69
CA LEU A 65 -4.99 -21.96 15.12
C LEU A 65 -6.47 -22.19 15.41
N ALA A 66 -7.37 -21.64 14.59
CA ALA A 66 -8.81 -21.82 14.78
C ALA A 66 -9.24 -23.29 14.66
N VAL A 67 -8.70 -24.04 13.69
CA VAL A 67 -9.01 -25.49 13.55
C VAL A 67 -8.44 -26.29 14.71
N ILE A 68 -7.23 -25.98 15.19
CA ILE A 68 -6.63 -26.64 16.34
C ILE A 68 -7.46 -26.35 17.60
N ALA A 69 -7.88 -25.09 17.81
CA ALA A 69 -8.72 -24.69 18.94
C ALA A 69 -10.08 -25.41 18.91
N GLU A 70 -10.74 -25.48 17.74
CA GLU A 70 -12.04 -26.15 17.56
C GLU A 70 -11.99 -27.65 17.89
N ARG A 71 -10.90 -28.32 17.48
CA ARG A 71 -10.79 -29.78 17.52
C ARG A 71 -9.98 -30.33 18.70
N GLY A 72 -9.39 -29.46 19.50
CA GLY A 72 -8.44 -29.81 20.55
C GLY A 72 -7.13 -30.40 20.06
N GLY A 73 -6.87 -30.30 18.74
CA GLY A 73 -5.66 -30.74 18.06
C GLY A 73 -5.91 -31.16 16.61
N ALA A 74 -4.88 -31.10 15.77
CA ALA A 74 -4.97 -31.51 14.36
C ALA A 74 -3.65 -32.07 13.83
N ARG A 75 -3.71 -33.02 12.90
CA ARG A 75 -2.49 -33.51 12.20
C ARG A 75 -2.14 -32.62 11.01
N PRO A 76 -0.86 -32.32 10.76
CA PRO A 76 -0.43 -31.46 9.63
C PRO A 76 -1.03 -31.85 8.27
N PRO A 77 -1.08 -33.15 7.86
CA PRO A 77 -1.69 -33.52 6.59
C PRO A 77 -3.18 -33.21 6.51
N ALA A 78 -3.91 -33.36 7.63
CA ALA A 78 -5.34 -33.06 7.69
C ALA A 78 -5.61 -31.54 7.61
N LEU A 79 -4.77 -30.72 8.24
CA LEU A 79 -4.83 -29.27 8.12
C LEU A 79 -4.56 -28.83 6.68
N TYR A 80 -3.52 -29.37 6.03
CA TYR A 80 -3.20 -29.06 4.65
C TYR A 80 -4.34 -29.44 3.70
N ASP A 81 -4.90 -30.64 3.86
CA ASP A 81 -6.03 -31.09 3.03
C ASP A 81 -7.24 -30.17 3.19
N LEU A 82 -7.56 -29.78 4.44
CA LEU A 82 -8.68 -28.92 4.75
C LEU A 82 -8.48 -27.48 4.22
N LEU A 83 -7.34 -26.86 4.52
CA LEU A 83 -7.12 -25.43 4.30
C LEU A 83 -6.55 -25.12 2.91
N CYS A 84 -5.63 -25.96 2.42
CA CYS A 84 -4.91 -25.70 1.16
C CYS A 84 -5.47 -26.49 -0.03
N ARG A 85 -5.83 -27.76 0.12
CA ARG A 85 -6.35 -28.55 -1.02
C ARG A 85 -7.84 -28.31 -1.26
N LYS A 86 -8.66 -28.32 -0.22
CA LYS A 86 -10.13 -28.14 -0.28
C LYS A 86 -10.56 -26.70 0.02
N GLY A 87 -9.76 -25.99 0.82
CA GLY A 87 -9.99 -24.63 1.25
C GLY A 87 -9.49 -23.55 0.28
N PRO A 88 -9.47 -22.30 0.73
CA PRO A 88 -9.12 -21.16 -0.13
C PRO A 88 -7.62 -20.98 -0.39
N PHE A 89 -6.72 -21.62 0.39
CA PHE A 89 -5.28 -21.39 0.33
C PHE A 89 -4.57 -22.29 -0.72
N ARG A 90 -5.15 -22.44 -1.90
CA ARG A 90 -4.67 -23.37 -2.94
C ARG A 90 -3.30 -23.00 -3.51
N ALA A 91 -2.91 -21.73 -3.42
CA ALA A 91 -1.60 -21.26 -3.85
C ALA A 91 -0.45 -21.68 -2.90
N VAL A 92 -0.78 -22.11 -1.68
CA VAL A 92 0.21 -22.54 -0.68
C VAL A 92 0.63 -23.98 -0.95
N THR A 93 1.93 -24.17 -1.27
CA THR A 93 2.51 -25.50 -1.46
C THR A 93 2.69 -26.24 -0.12
N THR A 94 2.90 -27.55 -0.19
CA THR A 94 3.19 -28.35 1.02
C THR A 94 4.46 -27.89 1.73
N SER A 95 5.46 -27.42 0.99
CA SER A 95 6.71 -26.90 1.56
C SER A 95 6.44 -25.61 2.34
N VAL A 96 5.78 -24.62 1.71
CA VAL A 96 5.44 -23.34 2.37
C VAL A 96 4.54 -23.57 3.59
N PHE A 97 3.59 -24.51 3.52
CA PHE A 97 2.75 -24.86 4.65
C PHE A 97 3.56 -25.47 5.81
N ALA A 98 4.52 -26.36 5.50
CA ALA A 98 5.40 -26.93 6.51
C ALA A 98 6.30 -25.86 7.16
N ASP A 99 6.81 -24.91 6.38
CA ASP A 99 7.60 -23.78 6.88
C ASP A 99 6.76 -22.87 7.77
N LEU A 100 5.50 -22.61 7.39
CA LEU A 100 4.54 -21.88 8.24
C LEU A 100 4.33 -22.59 9.59
N LEU A 101 4.07 -23.90 9.60
CA LEU A 101 3.89 -24.64 10.85
C LEU A 101 5.15 -24.60 11.73
N ARG A 102 6.35 -24.72 11.12
CA ARG A 102 7.62 -24.57 11.85
C ARG A 102 7.78 -23.17 12.44
N ALA A 103 7.41 -22.13 11.69
CA ALA A 103 7.45 -20.76 12.17
C ALA A 103 6.55 -20.55 13.40
N LEU A 104 5.32 -21.08 13.36
CA LEU A 104 4.36 -20.98 14.46
C LEU A 104 4.77 -21.82 15.68
N ALA A 105 5.55 -22.90 15.47
CA ALA A 105 6.02 -23.79 16.53
C ALA A 105 7.37 -23.38 17.15
N ARG A 106 8.03 -22.30 16.66
CA ARG A 106 9.28 -21.80 17.24
C ARG A 106 9.11 -21.51 18.73
N ALA A 107 10.13 -21.82 19.54
CA ALA A 107 10.06 -21.68 21.00
C ALA A 107 9.76 -20.23 21.44
N GLU A 108 10.31 -19.25 20.73
CA GLU A 108 10.07 -17.83 20.98
C GLU A 108 8.68 -17.36 20.52
N VAL A 109 8.01 -18.11 19.65
CA VAL A 109 6.66 -17.83 19.14
C VAL A 109 5.60 -18.55 19.96
N GLY A 110 5.73 -19.87 20.15
CA GLY A 110 4.89 -20.70 21.02
C GLY A 110 3.38 -20.68 20.68
N LEU A 111 3.03 -20.51 19.39
CA LEU A 111 1.62 -20.52 18.96
C LEU A 111 1.07 -21.93 18.85
N ILE A 112 1.88 -22.87 18.39
CA ILE A 112 1.52 -24.29 18.34
C ILE A 112 2.67 -25.11 18.92
N GLU A 113 2.35 -26.32 19.36
CA GLU A 113 3.33 -27.33 19.77
C GLU A 113 2.97 -28.68 19.15
N GLN A 114 3.97 -29.54 18.98
CA GLN A 114 3.76 -30.89 18.45
C GLN A 114 3.93 -31.92 19.53
N ALA A 115 2.88 -32.69 19.80
CA ALA A 115 2.91 -33.81 20.69
C ALA A 115 3.75 -34.99 20.12
N ALA A 116 4.15 -35.92 20.98
CA ALA A 116 5.01 -37.04 20.60
C ALA A 116 4.41 -37.95 19.50
N ASP A 117 3.08 -38.01 19.41
CA ASP A 117 2.36 -38.74 18.35
C ASP A 117 2.19 -37.98 17.04
N GLY A 118 2.75 -36.74 16.96
CA GLY A 118 2.69 -35.87 15.79
C GLY A 118 1.42 -35.03 15.67
N LEU A 119 0.57 -35.00 16.70
CA LEU A 119 -0.58 -34.11 16.78
C LEU A 119 -0.11 -32.70 17.08
N LEU A 120 -0.63 -31.69 16.36
CA LEU A 120 -0.43 -30.29 16.67
C LEU A 120 -1.50 -29.83 17.66
N LEU A 121 -1.04 -29.17 18.71
CA LEU A 121 -1.85 -28.55 19.76
C LEU A 121 -1.59 -27.04 19.76
N LEU A 122 -2.44 -26.26 20.44
CA LEU A 122 -2.10 -24.88 20.75
C LEU A 122 -0.94 -24.87 21.75
N GLY A 123 0.05 -24.05 21.51
CA GLY A 123 1.06 -23.71 22.50
C GLY A 123 0.55 -22.64 23.47
N ALA A 124 1.31 -22.35 24.53
CA ALA A 124 0.89 -21.43 25.59
C ALA A 124 0.54 -20.00 25.08
N VAL A 125 1.18 -19.53 24.01
CA VAL A 125 0.83 -18.24 23.38
C VAL A 125 -0.44 -18.41 22.55
N GLY A 126 -0.59 -19.54 21.84
CA GLY A 126 -1.75 -19.84 21.01
C GLY A 126 -3.03 -19.96 21.85
N GLU A 127 -2.99 -20.61 23.01
CA GLU A 127 -4.14 -20.69 23.94
C GLU A 127 -4.59 -19.29 24.38
N ARG A 128 -3.65 -18.46 24.84
CA ARG A 128 -3.96 -17.08 25.25
C ARG A 128 -4.55 -16.23 24.12
N LEU A 129 -4.11 -16.46 22.88
CA LEU A 129 -4.68 -15.77 21.72
C LEU A 129 -6.07 -16.27 21.38
N ALA A 130 -6.30 -17.61 21.45
CA ALA A 130 -7.59 -18.22 21.15
C ALA A 130 -8.69 -17.82 22.16
N ASP A 131 -8.31 -17.56 23.41
CA ASP A 131 -9.22 -17.10 24.46
C ASP A 131 -9.61 -15.62 24.35
N ARG A 132 -8.96 -14.85 23.49
CA ARG A 132 -9.29 -13.42 23.33
C ARG A 132 -10.57 -13.25 22.52
N TYR A 133 -11.38 -12.26 22.91
CA TYR A 133 -12.63 -11.91 22.21
C TYR A 133 -12.42 -11.49 20.73
N ASP A 134 -11.24 -10.94 20.41
CA ASP A 134 -10.86 -10.50 19.07
C ASP A 134 -10.13 -11.59 18.24
N PHE A 135 -10.05 -12.83 18.76
CA PHE A 135 -9.35 -13.92 18.08
C PHE A 135 -9.84 -14.11 16.65
N TYR A 136 -11.17 -14.17 16.46
CA TYR A 136 -11.78 -14.41 15.14
C TYR A 136 -11.75 -13.20 14.20
N ALA A 137 -11.34 -12.02 14.67
CA ALA A 137 -11.08 -10.90 13.78
C ALA A 137 -9.80 -11.17 12.97
N VAL A 138 -9.94 -11.27 11.65
CA VAL A 138 -8.81 -11.52 10.73
C VAL A 138 -7.87 -10.32 10.66
N PHE A 139 -8.43 -9.11 10.75
CA PHE A 139 -7.68 -7.86 10.73
C PHE A 139 -7.12 -7.54 12.11
N SER A 140 -5.89 -6.98 12.14
CA SER A 140 -5.43 -6.35 13.37
C SER A 140 -6.36 -5.18 13.67
N THR A 141 -6.91 -5.17 14.89
CA THR A 141 -7.55 -3.96 15.40
C THR A 141 -6.41 -3.06 15.85
N PRO A 142 -6.23 -1.88 15.23
CA PRO A 142 -5.16 -0.99 15.63
C PRO A 142 -5.30 -0.62 17.10
N ASP A 143 -4.20 -0.62 17.81
CA ASP A 143 -4.19 -0.15 19.18
C ASP A 143 -4.49 1.35 19.21
N GLU A 144 -5.49 1.74 19.99
CA GLU A 144 -5.73 3.15 20.26
C GLU A 144 -4.81 3.65 21.37
N PHE A 145 -4.02 4.65 21.04
CA PHE A 145 -3.18 5.37 22.00
C PHE A 145 -3.83 6.67 22.41
N ARG A 146 -3.80 6.95 23.71
CA ARG A 146 -4.19 8.27 24.24
C ARG A 146 -3.10 9.27 23.89
N VAL A 147 -3.49 10.39 23.31
CA VAL A 147 -2.57 11.49 23.01
C VAL A 147 -2.68 12.54 24.09
N VAL A 148 -1.56 12.84 24.73
CA VAL A 148 -1.51 13.66 25.95
C VAL A 148 -0.51 14.81 25.77
N GLN A 149 -0.94 16.03 26.10
CA GLN A 149 -0.07 17.19 26.26
C GLN A 149 0.05 17.52 27.75
N GLY A 150 1.22 17.28 28.33
CA GLY A 150 1.39 17.42 29.78
C GLY A 150 0.43 16.50 30.53
N ALA A 151 -0.52 17.08 31.29
CA ALA A 151 -1.55 16.32 32.02
C ALA A 151 -2.90 16.23 31.30
N HIS A 152 -3.05 16.83 30.12
CA HIS A 152 -4.33 16.89 29.41
C HIS A 152 -4.37 15.88 28.25
N GLU A 153 -5.41 15.02 28.25
CA GLU A 153 -5.75 14.19 27.11
C GLU A 153 -6.35 15.05 26.00
N ILE A 154 -5.73 15.04 24.82
CA ILE A 154 -6.18 15.78 23.63
C ILE A 154 -7.17 14.96 22.82
N GLY A 155 -7.00 13.62 22.85
CA GLY A 155 -7.80 12.65 22.12
C GLY A 155 -7.12 11.31 22.00
N ARG A 156 -7.60 10.49 21.07
CA ARG A 156 -7.05 9.17 20.80
C ARG A 156 -6.59 9.09 19.36
N LEU A 157 -5.51 8.34 19.13
CA LEU A 157 -4.93 8.09 17.82
C LEU A 157 -4.81 6.59 17.62
N SER A 158 -5.36 6.10 16.53
CA SER A 158 -5.14 4.72 16.08
C SER A 158 -3.73 4.59 15.54
N MET A 159 -3.00 3.58 16.01
CA MET A 159 -1.61 3.31 15.59
C MET A 159 -1.60 2.22 14.52
N ASP A 160 -2.10 2.55 13.33
CA ASP A 160 -2.12 1.64 12.19
C ASP A 160 -0.71 1.39 11.62
N HIS A 161 0.24 2.28 11.95
CA HIS A 161 1.63 2.20 11.50
C HIS A 161 2.58 2.61 12.63
N PRO A 162 3.80 2.03 12.68
CA PRO A 162 4.83 2.46 13.60
C PRO A 162 5.09 3.97 13.47
N ARG A 163 5.06 4.67 14.57
CA ARG A 163 5.43 6.09 14.65
C ARG A 163 6.64 6.25 15.52
N ALA A 164 7.44 7.25 15.22
CA ALA A 164 8.66 7.54 15.95
C ALA A 164 8.56 8.86 16.73
N THR A 165 9.41 9.00 17.72
CA THR A 165 9.67 10.29 18.37
C THR A 165 10.16 11.30 17.33
N GLY A 166 9.54 12.48 17.31
CA GLY A 166 9.80 13.52 16.31
C GLY A 166 8.74 13.60 15.22
N ASP A 167 7.95 12.54 15.00
CA ASP A 167 6.88 12.54 14.01
C ASP A 167 5.82 13.60 14.33
N LEU A 168 5.18 14.12 13.27
CA LEU A 168 4.10 15.06 13.38
C LEU A 168 2.76 14.34 13.24
N VAL A 169 1.80 14.66 14.11
CA VAL A 169 0.43 14.16 14.03
C VAL A 169 -0.56 15.32 14.02
N LEU A 170 -1.66 15.16 13.30
CA LEU A 170 -2.79 16.07 13.30
C LEU A 170 -3.88 15.49 14.19
N LEU A 171 -4.27 16.19 15.25
CA LEU A 171 -5.33 15.76 16.14
C LEU A 171 -6.10 16.99 16.65
N ALA A 172 -7.43 16.90 16.68
CA ALA A 172 -8.33 17.99 17.08
C ALA A 172 -8.07 19.31 16.34
N GLY A 173 -7.74 19.22 15.02
CA GLY A 173 -7.48 20.38 14.17
C GLY A 173 -6.14 21.10 14.44
N ARG A 174 -5.26 20.53 15.25
CA ARG A 174 -3.95 21.08 15.60
C ARG A 174 -2.83 20.10 15.29
N ARG A 175 -1.64 20.65 15.07
CA ARG A 175 -0.43 19.87 14.81
C ARG A 175 0.32 19.62 16.10
N TRP A 176 0.79 18.39 16.26
CA TRP A 176 1.51 17.94 17.42
C TRP A 176 2.76 17.19 16.99
N ARG A 177 3.87 17.41 17.70
CA ARG A 177 5.09 16.61 17.56
C ARG A 177 5.11 15.55 18.65
N ILE A 178 5.38 14.31 18.27
CA ILE A 178 5.53 13.20 19.21
C ILE A 178 6.86 13.39 19.97
N GLU A 179 6.79 13.51 21.28
CA GLU A 179 7.95 13.56 22.17
C GLU A 179 8.39 12.17 22.63
N SER A 180 7.43 11.34 23.00
CA SER A 180 7.66 9.96 23.41
C SER A 180 6.42 9.12 23.24
N ILE A 181 6.60 7.79 23.13
CA ILE A 181 5.54 6.81 23.06
C ILE A 181 5.75 5.79 24.16
N ASP A 182 4.76 5.65 25.04
CA ASP A 182 4.69 4.58 26.03
C ASP A 182 3.76 3.49 25.50
N GLU A 183 4.35 2.45 24.95
CA GLU A 183 3.60 1.33 24.36
C GLU A 183 2.84 0.51 25.41
N ALA A 184 3.40 0.39 26.63
CA ALA A 184 2.79 -0.36 27.71
C ALA A 184 1.53 0.34 28.25
N ALA A 185 1.61 1.68 28.43
CA ALA A 185 0.48 2.50 28.85
C ALA A 185 -0.40 2.95 27.68
N LYS A 186 -0.05 2.59 26.42
CA LYS A 186 -0.72 3.05 25.19
C LYS A 186 -0.94 4.56 25.18
N THR A 187 0.14 5.30 25.45
CA THR A 187 0.08 6.76 25.59
C THR A 187 1.16 7.42 24.73
N ILE A 188 0.78 8.43 23.96
CA ILE A 188 1.66 9.26 23.14
C ILE A 188 1.72 10.64 23.79
N PHE A 189 2.93 11.06 24.16
CA PHE A 189 3.18 12.40 24.67
C PHE A 189 3.55 13.33 23.52
N VAL A 190 2.88 14.48 23.46
CA VAL A 190 3.03 15.42 22.35
C VAL A 190 3.20 16.86 22.80
N THR A 191 3.87 17.65 21.95
CA THR A 191 3.95 19.11 22.08
C THR A 191 3.36 19.80 20.85
N PRO A 192 2.81 21.05 20.99
CA PRO A 192 2.35 21.82 19.85
C PRO A 192 3.50 22.05 18.85
N SER A 193 3.23 21.88 17.57
CA SER A 193 4.19 22.17 16.50
C SER A 193 3.64 23.21 15.54
N ALA A 194 4.41 24.31 15.36
CA ALA A 194 4.16 25.32 14.33
C ALA A 194 5.16 25.07 13.19
N GLY A 195 4.73 24.46 12.11
CA GLY A 195 5.63 24.28 10.96
C GLY A 195 5.12 23.28 9.93
N ALA A 196 5.75 23.23 8.77
CA ALA A 196 5.48 22.52 7.54
C ALA A 196 4.51 21.33 7.58
N LEU A 197 4.02 20.92 6.42
CA LEU A 197 3.00 19.92 6.15
C LEU A 197 3.02 18.74 7.16
N PRO A 198 1.87 18.34 7.71
CA PRO A 198 1.80 17.09 8.44
C PRO A 198 2.20 15.95 7.50
N PRO A 199 2.88 14.91 8.02
CA PRO A 199 2.94 13.66 7.28
C PRO A 199 1.50 13.31 6.91
N GLY A 200 1.27 13.04 5.64
CA GLY A 200 -0.07 12.72 5.17
C GLY A 200 -0.67 11.65 6.06
N PHE A 201 -1.96 11.68 6.28
CA PHE A 201 -2.68 10.51 6.73
C PHE A 201 -2.46 9.44 5.66
N SER A 202 -1.38 8.71 5.77
CA SER A 202 -1.22 7.44 5.09
C SER A 202 -2.02 6.40 5.85
N GLY A 203 -3.35 6.56 5.80
CA GLY A 203 -4.15 5.37 5.75
C GLY A 203 -3.65 4.63 4.51
N SER A 204 -3.44 3.33 4.57
CA SER A 204 -3.27 2.53 3.38
C SER A 204 -4.59 2.61 2.60
N ALA A 205 -4.82 3.73 1.94
CA ALA A 205 -5.73 3.75 0.82
C ALA A 205 -5.17 2.70 -0.13
N GLY A 206 -5.90 1.63 -0.35
CA GLY A 206 -5.50 0.58 -1.26
C GLY A 206 -4.99 1.24 -2.54
N GLY A 207 -3.83 0.78 -3.03
CA GLY A 207 -3.19 1.44 -4.17
C GLY A 207 -4.14 1.49 -5.37
N VAL A 208 -3.97 2.48 -6.21
CA VAL A 208 -4.80 2.67 -7.41
C VAL A 208 -4.63 1.49 -8.36
N HIS A 209 -5.74 0.90 -8.82
CA HIS A 209 -5.74 -0.17 -9.81
C HIS A 209 -5.33 0.33 -11.20
N ASP A 210 -4.72 -0.52 -12.03
CA ASP A 210 -4.29 -0.20 -13.41
C ASP A 210 -5.37 0.50 -14.25
N VAL A 211 -6.59 0.02 -14.18
CA VAL A 211 -7.73 0.61 -14.92
C VAL A 211 -8.01 2.04 -14.45
N VAL A 212 -7.87 2.30 -13.15
CA VAL A 212 -8.07 3.65 -12.59
C VAL A 212 -6.92 4.57 -13.02
N ALA A 213 -5.66 4.13 -12.95
CA ALA A 213 -4.51 4.91 -13.40
C ALA A 213 -4.61 5.28 -14.90
N LYS A 214 -5.02 4.33 -15.74
CA LYS A 214 -5.30 4.58 -17.17
C LYS A 214 -6.43 5.59 -17.35
N ALA A 215 -7.53 5.42 -16.62
CA ALA A 215 -8.66 6.35 -16.67
C ALA A 215 -8.27 7.76 -16.16
N MET A 216 -7.40 7.88 -15.16
CA MET A 216 -6.85 9.17 -14.73
C MET A 216 -6.09 9.87 -15.86
N ARG A 217 -5.25 9.13 -16.58
CA ARG A 217 -4.56 9.64 -17.74
C ARG A 217 -5.52 10.08 -18.85
N GLU A 218 -6.56 9.28 -19.11
CA GLU A 218 -7.60 9.64 -20.08
C GLU A 218 -8.34 10.94 -19.69
N VAL A 219 -8.67 11.10 -18.39
CA VAL A 219 -9.28 12.34 -17.86
C VAL A 219 -8.41 13.54 -18.09
N LEU A 220 -7.09 13.42 -17.94
CA LEU A 220 -6.13 14.51 -18.20
C LEU A 220 -5.94 14.79 -19.69
N ASN A 221 -6.01 13.76 -20.54
CA ASN A 221 -5.73 13.86 -21.96
C ASN A 221 -6.94 14.31 -22.81
N ASP A 222 -8.16 14.16 -22.30
CA ASP A 222 -9.38 14.53 -23.03
C ASP A 222 -9.98 15.85 -22.54
N ASP A 223 -10.77 16.51 -23.41
CA ASP A 223 -11.52 17.73 -23.09
C ASP A 223 -12.99 17.43 -22.70
N THR A 224 -13.33 16.16 -22.48
CA THR A 224 -14.71 15.76 -22.18
C THR A 224 -15.19 16.45 -20.91
N ALA A 225 -16.35 17.08 -21.01
CA ALA A 225 -16.98 17.72 -19.86
C ALA A 225 -17.35 16.69 -18.78
N ALA A 226 -17.17 17.05 -17.54
CA ALA A 226 -17.62 16.29 -16.38
C ALA A 226 -18.79 17.04 -15.71
N PRO A 227 -20.05 16.80 -16.17
CA PRO A 227 -21.21 17.62 -15.80
C PRO A 227 -21.61 17.52 -14.31
N PHE A 228 -20.98 16.62 -13.59
CA PHE A 228 -21.18 16.44 -12.16
C PHE A 228 -20.23 17.30 -11.29
N LEU A 229 -19.30 18.03 -11.90
CA LEU A 229 -18.40 18.93 -11.18
C LEU A 229 -19.07 20.29 -10.92
N ASP A 230 -18.77 20.89 -9.77
CA ASP A 230 -19.02 22.31 -9.54
C ASP A 230 -17.99 23.18 -10.32
N SER A 231 -18.20 24.50 -10.30
CA SER A 231 -17.33 25.43 -11.03
C SER A 231 -15.87 25.38 -10.56
N ALA A 232 -15.65 25.26 -9.24
CA ALA A 232 -14.30 25.23 -8.66
C ALA A 232 -13.55 23.97 -9.09
N ALA A 233 -14.19 22.81 -9.01
CA ALA A 233 -13.60 21.54 -9.44
C ALA A 233 -13.38 21.52 -10.97
N ALA A 234 -14.28 22.12 -11.76
CA ALA A 234 -14.10 22.23 -13.20
C ALA A 234 -12.89 23.11 -13.58
N GLU A 235 -12.68 24.22 -12.89
CA GLU A 235 -11.50 25.09 -13.06
C GLU A 235 -10.21 24.34 -12.71
N MET A 236 -10.18 23.62 -11.56
CA MET A 236 -9.03 22.83 -11.13
C MET A 236 -8.71 21.70 -12.12
N LEU A 237 -9.73 21.02 -12.63
CA LEU A 237 -9.55 19.98 -13.66
C LEU A 237 -8.96 20.57 -14.95
N ALA A 238 -9.45 21.73 -15.39
CA ALA A 238 -8.92 22.41 -16.57
C ALA A 238 -7.44 22.82 -16.38
N ALA A 239 -7.08 23.30 -15.18
CA ALA A 239 -5.68 23.62 -14.85
C ALA A 239 -4.80 22.36 -14.85
N GLY A 240 -5.26 21.24 -14.27
CA GLY A 240 -4.55 19.95 -14.30
C GLY A 240 -4.33 19.43 -15.73
N ARG A 241 -5.34 19.51 -16.59
CA ARG A 241 -5.25 19.17 -18.02
C ARG A 241 -4.23 20.04 -18.75
N GLN A 242 -4.24 21.35 -18.48
CA GLN A 242 -3.27 22.27 -19.07
C GLN A 242 -1.83 21.93 -18.62
N THR A 243 -1.63 21.59 -17.36
CA THR A 243 -0.34 21.11 -16.86
C THR A 243 0.07 19.83 -17.58
N TYR A 244 -0.83 18.84 -17.67
CA TYR A 244 -0.58 17.58 -18.35
C TYR A 244 -0.21 17.77 -19.83
N GLN A 245 -0.92 18.62 -20.57
CA GLN A 245 -0.63 18.93 -21.97
C GLN A 245 0.75 19.57 -22.16
N ARG A 246 1.22 20.38 -21.21
CA ARG A 246 2.57 20.97 -21.25
C ARG A 246 3.67 19.94 -21.07
N LEU A 247 3.34 18.78 -20.47
CA LEU A 247 4.30 17.71 -20.23
C LEU A 247 4.53 16.81 -21.48
N GLU A 248 4.02 17.18 -22.67
CA GLU A 248 4.12 16.42 -23.93
C GLU A 248 4.05 14.89 -23.76
N THR A 249 2.89 14.36 -24.00
CA THR A 249 2.45 13.11 -23.40
C THR A 249 2.70 11.88 -24.27
N GLY A 250 3.80 11.18 -24.02
CA GLY A 250 3.97 9.78 -24.38
C GLY A 250 3.21 8.82 -23.44
N GLN A 251 3.28 7.52 -23.67
CA GLN A 251 2.73 6.53 -22.73
C GLN A 251 3.49 6.49 -21.39
N VAL A 252 4.79 6.76 -21.44
CA VAL A 252 5.71 6.84 -20.30
C VAL A 252 6.51 8.12 -20.44
N GLN A 253 6.75 8.81 -19.36
CA GLN A 253 7.35 10.13 -19.38
C GLN A 253 8.28 10.39 -18.21
N TRP A 254 9.46 10.92 -18.51
CA TRP A 254 10.40 11.45 -17.53
C TRP A 254 10.21 12.96 -17.39
N VAL A 255 10.17 13.42 -16.17
CA VAL A 255 10.03 14.85 -15.83
C VAL A 255 11.07 15.21 -14.78
N VAL A 256 11.82 16.28 -15.04
CA VAL A 256 12.68 16.90 -14.03
C VAL A 256 11.94 18.12 -13.48
N ASP A 257 11.54 18.04 -12.21
CA ASP A 257 10.81 19.12 -11.53
C ASP A 257 11.44 19.43 -10.19
N GLN A 258 11.78 20.69 -9.96
CA GLN A 258 12.42 21.19 -8.73
C GLN A 258 13.67 20.37 -8.31
N GLY A 259 14.44 19.88 -9.28
CA GLY A 259 15.64 19.06 -9.05
C GLY A 259 15.37 17.59 -8.72
N ARG A 260 14.11 17.15 -8.73
CA ARG A 260 13.70 15.74 -8.60
C ARG A 260 13.46 15.13 -9.98
N LEU A 261 13.85 13.88 -10.14
CA LEU A 261 13.55 13.11 -11.35
C LEU A 261 12.31 12.25 -11.09
N LEU A 262 11.29 12.41 -11.89
CA LEU A 262 10.02 11.70 -11.82
C LEU A 262 9.79 10.91 -13.11
N LEU A 263 9.23 9.70 -12.97
CA LEU A 263 8.81 8.84 -14.07
C LEU A 263 7.32 8.59 -13.95
N PHE A 264 6.54 8.97 -14.97
CA PHE A 264 5.09 8.76 -15.04
C PHE A 264 4.75 7.62 -15.99
N PRO A 265 4.60 6.38 -15.53
CA PRO A 265 4.23 5.25 -16.39
C PRO A 265 2.72 5.04 -16.51
N TRP A 266 1.90 5.79 -15.73
CA TRP A 266 0.44 5.69 -15.71
C TRP A 266 -0.10 4.27 -15.54
N VAL A 267 0.50 3.53 -14.63
CA VAL A 267 0.11 2.18 -14.23
C VAL A 267 -0.39 2.15 -12.79
N GLY A 268 -1.02 1.07 -12.40
CA GLY A 268 -1.51 0.89 -11.03
C GLY A 268 -0.39 0.82 -10.01
N HIS A 269 -0.75 1.09 -8.77
CA HIS A 269 0.20 1.20 -7.65
C HIS A 269 1.08 -0.05 -7.48
N ARG A 270 0.50 -1.23 -7.69
CA ARG A 270 1.24 -2.50 -7.59
C ARG A 270 2.37 -2.59 -8.62
N LYS A 271 2.13 -2.17 -9.86
CA LYS A 271 3.16 -2.08 -10.90
C LYS A 271 4.16 -0.97 -10.63
N LEU A 272 3.70 0.19 -10.10
CA LEU A 272 4.58 1.27 -9.67
C LEU A 272 5.54 0.80 -8.57
N GLN A 273 5.04 0.13 -7.55
CA GLN A 273 5.87 -0.43 -6.47
C GLN A 273 6.85 -1.47 -7.00
N THR A 274 6.40 -2.35 -7.91
CA THR A 274 7.25 -3.34 -8.57
C THR A 274 8.38 -2.67 -9.34
N LEU A 275 8.07 -1.64 -10.11
CA LEU A 275 9.05 -0.89 -10.89
C LEU A 275 10.06 -0.18 -9.97
N ALA A 276 9.61 0.59 -8.97
CA ALA A 276 10.48 1.27 -8.02
C ALA A 276 11.37 0.28 -7.25
N ALA A 277 10.82 -0.85 -6.79
CA ALA A 277 11.57 -1.89 -6.11
C ALA A 277 12.61 -2.56 -7.03
N SER A 278 12.30 -2.70 -8.34
CA SER A 278 13.25 -3.21 -9.33
C SER A 278 14.43 -2.27 -9.54
N PHE A 279 14.19 -0.95 -9.56
CA PHE A 279 15.27 0.04 -9.58
C PHE A 279 16.13 -0.03 -8.33
N ARG A 280 15.54 -0.19 -7.14
CA ARG A 280 16.29 -0.37 -5.89
C ARG A 280 17.13 -1.65 -5.90
N ALA A 281 16.59 -2.75 -6.42
CA ALA A 281 17.34 -4.00 -6.59
C ALA A 281 18.54 -3.84 -7.54
N ALA A 282 18.45 -2.90 -8.50
CA ALA A 282 19.55 -2.55 -9.40
C ALA A 282 20.50 -1.47 -8.82
N GLY A 283 20.33 -1.08 -7.55
CA GLY A 283 21.20 -0.13 -6.85
C GLY A 283 20.84 1.34 -7.04
N VAL A 284 19.65 1.65 -7.55
CA VAL A 284 19.15 3.02 -7.77
C VAL A 284 18.09 3.34 -6.74
N ASP A 285 18.24 4.46 -6.01
CA ASP A 285 17.23 4.89 -5.03
C ASP A 285 15.98 5.39 -5.77
N ALA A 286 14.87 4.69 -5.51
CA ALA A 286 13.60 4.94 -6.17
C ALA A 286 12.44 4.70 -5.21
N GLY A 287 11.49 5.62 -5.18
CA GLY A 287 10.27 5.56 -4.38
C GLY A 287 9.02 5.71 -5.25
N VAL A 288 7.85 5.45 -4.66
CA VAL A 288 6.56 5.72 -5.31
C VAL A 288 5.95 6.97 -4.70
N GLU A 289 5.59 7.92 -5.52
CA GLU A 289 4.87 9.13 -5.15
C GLU A 289 3.66 9.29 -6.06
N GLU A 290 2.46 9.16 -5.51
CA GLU A 290 1.18 9.22 -6.22
C GLU A 290 1.13 8.25 -7.43
N VAL A 291 1.21 8.76 -8.66
CA VAL A 291 1.18 8.01 -9.93
C VAL A 291 2.55 7.93 -10.60
N ALA A 292 3.61 8.34 -9.91
CA ALA A 292 4.96 8.42 -10.43
C ALA A 292 5.95 7.57 -9.60
N VAL A 293 7.08 7.25 -10.22
CA VAL A 293 8.29 6.80 -9.52
C VAL A 293 9.21 7.99 -9.40
N GLN A 294 9.61 8.32 -8.17
CA GLN A 294 10.58 9.36 -7.84
C GLN A 294 11.97 8.73 -7.69
N PHE A 295 12.99 9.47 -8.12
CA PHE A 295 14.40 9.10 -8.01
C PHE A 295 15.17 10.18 -7.28
N ASP A 296 15.94 9.81 -6.26
CA ASP A 296 16.74 10.73 -5.48
C ASP A 296 18.23 10.58 -5.80
N GLY A 297 18.87 11.71 -6.15
CA GLY A 297 20.30 11.76 -6.44
C GLY A 297 20.76 11.01 -7.72
N VAL A 298 19.83 10.69 -8.62
CA VAL A 298 20.06 9.88 -9.81
C VAL A 298 19.89 10.75 -11.07
N SER A 299 20.80 10.61 -12.02
CA SER A 299 20.65 11.28 -13.33
C SER A 299 19.68 10.51 -14.23
N LEU A 300 19.04 11.22 -15.17
CA LEU A 300 18.16 10.61 -16.17
C LEU A 300 18.90 9.55 -17.01
N VAL A 301 20.16 9.79 -17.35
CA VAL A 301 20.98 8.84 -18.14
C VAL A 301 21.14 7.52 -17.36
N GLU A 302 21.52 7.62 -16.10
CA GLU A 302 21.68 6.46 -15.21
C GLU A 302 20.37 5.69 -15.01
N ALA A 303 19.27 6.41 -14.77
CA ALA A 303 17.96 5.78 -14.61
C ALA A 303 17.51 5.06 -15.91
N ARG A 304 17.77 5.65 -17.08
CA ARG A 304 17.49 5.00 -18.37
C ARG A 304 18.35 3.76 -18.64
N ASP A 305 19.64 3.84 -18.31
CA ASP A 305 20.55 2.70 -18.48
C ASP A 305 20.09 1.52 -17.59
N VAL A 306 19.60 1.82 -16.36
CA VAL A 306 18.99 0.82 -15.50
C VAL A 306 17.71 0.27 -16.11
N ALA A 307 16.83 1.12 -16.65
CA ALA A 307 15.60 0.67 -17.31
C ALA A 307 15.88 -0.27 -18.49
N ILE A 308 16.92 -0.01 -19.28
CA ILE A 308 17.36 -0.90 -20.37
C ILE A 308 17.75 -2.27 -19.83
N ARG A 309 18.55 -2.30 -18.75
CA ARG A 309 18.97 -3.57 -18.13
C ARG A 309 17.77 -4.33 -17.55
N LEU A 310 16.86 -3.65 -16.85
CA LEU A 310 15.65 -4.25 -16.29
C LEU A 310 14.71 -4.80 -17.36
N ALA A 311 14.66 -4.18 -18.55
CA ALA A 311 13.88 -4.69 -19.67
C ALA A 311 14.52 -5.95 -20.29
N ALA A 312 15.85 -6.00 -20.34
CA ALA A 312 16.59 -7.14 -20.90
C ALA A 312 16.64 -8.35 -19.93
N GLU A 313 16.74 -8.06 -18.63
CA GLU A 313 16.87 -9.08 -17.58
C GLU A 313 16.03 -8.65 -16.36
N PRO A 314 14.71 -8.96 -16.35
CA PRO A 314 13.84 -8.64 -15.24
C PRO A 314 14.26 -9.36 -13.95
N PRO A 315 14.30 -8.69 -12.81
CA PRO A 315 14.59 -9.34 -11.54
C PRO A 315 13.45 -10.28 -11.12
N SER A 316 13.80 -11.30 -10.32
CA SER A 316 12.82 -12.25 -9.80
C SER A 316 11.82 -11.54 -8.85
N ALA A 317 10.60 -12.10 -8.72
CA ALA A 317 9.61 -11.58 -7.78
C ALA A 317 10.14 -11.58 -6.33
N ILE A 318 10.98 -12.53 -5.96
CA ILE A 318 11.65 -12.59 -4.64
C ILE A 318 12.60 -11.41 -4.46
N THR A 319 13.50 -11.19 -5.44
CA THR A 319 14.46 -10.08 -5.40
C THR A 319 13.76 -8.72 -5.28
N ILE A 320 12.63 -8.56 -5.97
CA ILE A 320 11.80 -7.35 -5.87
C ILE A 320 11.15 -7.24 -4.49
N ALA A 321 10.61 -8.34 -3.96
CA ALA A 321 9.94 -8.37 -2.66
C ALA A 321 10.89 -8.07 -1.49
N GLU A 322 12.17 -8.44 -1.61
CA GLU A 322 13.22 -8.05 -0.64
C GLU A 322 13.38 -6.54 -0.52
N GLN A 323 13.06 -5.79 -1.57
CA GLN A 323 13.11 -4.32 -1.61
C GLN A 323 11.81 -3.65 -1.12
N LEU A 324 10.77 -4.43 -0.78
CA LEU A 324 9.50 -3.88 -0.30
C LEU A 324 9.53 -3.72 1.24
N SER A 325 9.00 -2.59 1.74
CA SER A 325 8.84 -2.29 3.16
C SER A 325 7.61 -1.39 3.36
N PRO A 326 6.83 -1.57 4.45
CA PRO A 326 6.92 -2.66 5.42
C PRO A 326 6.36 -3.98 4.87
N ARG A 327 6.89 -5.11 5.32
CA ARG A 327 6.35 -6.45 5.01
C ARG A 327 5.39 -6.98 6.07
N MET A 328 5.48 -6.47 7.30
CA MET A 328 4.57 -6.84 8.40
C MET A 328 3.36 -5.89 8.43
N THR A 329 2.29 -6.26 7.75
CA THR A 329 1.08 -5.44 7.60
C THR A 329 -0.19 -6.11 8.15
N GLU A 330 -0.12 -7.41 8.49
CA GLU A 330 -1.26 -8.18 8.95
C GLU A 330 -1.06 -8.78 10.35
N LYS A 331 -2.16 -9.21 10.97
CA LYS A 331 -2.25 -9.62 12.38
C LYS A 331 -1.23 -10.68 12.80
N PHE A 332 -0.99 -11.68 11.96
CA PHE A 332 -0.10 -12.79 12.28
C PHE A 332 1.29 -12.70 11.62
N HIS A 333 1.57 -11.63 10.86
CA HIS A 333 2.90 -11.39 10.28
C HIS A 333 4.04 -11.38 11.31
N PRO A 334 3.86 -10.83 12.54
CA PRO A 334 4.93 -10.85 13.56
C PRO A 334 5.39 -12.25 13.98
N TYR A 335 4.61 -13.29 13.70
CA TYR A 335 4.93 -14.67 14.03
C TYR A 335 5.57 -15.46 12.88
N LEU A 336 5.66 -14.85 11.69
CA LEU A 336 6.26 -15.45 10.50
C LEU A 336 7.77 -15.18 10.43
N THR A 337 8.47 -15.96 9.62
CA THR A 337 9.88 -15.69 9.30
C THR A 337 9.98 -14.69 8.15
N ASP A 338 11.14 -14.02 8.02
CA ASP A 338 11.38 -13.08 6.92
C ASP A 338 11.22 -13.75 5.54
N GLU A 339 11.62 -15.01 5.40
CA GLU A 339 11.46 -15.76 4.15
C GLU A 339 9.98 -15.93 3.78
N LEU A 340 9.13 -16.24 4.76
CA LEU A 340 7.68 -16.35 4.54
C LEU A 340 7.06 -15.00 4.21
N LEU A 341 7.50 -13.92 4.87
CA LEU A 341 7.04 -12.55 4.58
C LEU A 341 7.47 -12.10 3.18
N ILE A 342 8.70 -12.44 2.73
CA ILE A 342 9.18 -12.15 1.38
C ILE A 342 8.35 -12.93 0.35
N LEU A 343 8.10 -14.23 0.58
CA LEU A 343 7.26 -15.05 -0.29
C LEU A 343 5.84 -14.48 -0.42
N GLU A 344 5.24 -14.06 0.68
CA GLU A 344 3.92 -13.44 0.67
C GLU A 344 3.92 -12.11 -0.07
N ALA A 345 4.90 -11.24 0.20
CA ALA A 345 5.07 -9.97 -0.50
C ALA A 345 5.29 -10.17 -2.02
N ALA A 346 6.08 -11.18 -2.41
CA ALA A 346 6.28 -11.54 -3.80
C ALA A 346 4.97 -11.96 -4.50
N ALA A 347 4.13 -12.73 -3.80
CA ALA A 347 2.85 -13.19 -4.37
C ALA A 347 1.77 -12.10 -4.36
N ALA A 348 1.72 -11.25 -3.33
CA ALA A 348 0.65 -10.27 -3.13
C ALA A 348 0.96 -8.91 -3.74
N SER A 349 2.21 -8.44 -3.67
CA SER A 349 2.59 -7.05 -3.96
C SER A 349 3.40 -6.87 -5.24
N VAL A 350 4.03 -7.93 -5.76
CA VAL A 350 4.81 -7.85 -7.01
C VAL A 350 3.90 -8.18 -8.20
N ASP A 351 3.99 -7.36 -9.24
CA ASP A 351 3.27 -7.55 -10.50
C ASP A 351 4.25 -7.45 -11.68
N LEU A 352 4.62 -8.61 -12.21
CA LEU A 352 5.51 -8.73 -13.36
C LEU A 352 4.75 -8.84 -14.69
N SER A 353 3.40 -8.74 -14.67
CA SER A 353 2.64 -8.71 -15.92
C SER A 353 3.06 -7.49 -16.74
N ASP A 354 3.43 -7.71 -17.99
CA ASP A 354 3.92 -6.66 -18.91
C ASP A 354 5.18 -5.90 -18.43
N PHE A 355 5.93 -6.41 -17.42
CA PHE A 355 7.06 -5.70 -16.82
C PHE A 355 8.15 -5.37 -17.86
N GLU A 356 8.50 -6.30 -18.76
CA GLU A 356 9.49 -6.06 -19.81
C GLU A 356 9.08 -4.90 -20.72
N SER A 357 7.83 -4.89 -21.17
CA SER A 357 7.27 -3.81 -21.99
C SER A 357 7.25 -2.48 -21.25
N LEU A 358 6.94 -2.50 -19.95
CA LEU A 358 6.92 -1.30 -19.09
C LEU A 358 8.34 -0.75 -18.93
N ALA A 359 9.31 -1.58 -18.57
CA ALA A 359 10.71 -1.19 -18.40
C ALA A 359 11.32 -0.70 -19.71
N PHE A 360 11.02 -1.37 -20.84
CA PHE A 360 11.41 -0.89 -22.17
C PHE A 360 10.77 0.48 -22.47
N GLY A 361 9.48 0.68 -22.20
CA GLY A 361 8.82 1.97 -22.33
C GLY A 361 9.53 3.08 -21.53
N CYS A 362 9.98 2.75 -20.31
CA CYS A 362 10.76 3.70 -19.49
C CYS A 362 12.11 4.07 -20.13
N SER A 363 12.78 3.11 -20.79
CA SER A 363 14.09 3.33 -21.41
C SER A 363 14.05 4.26 -22.63
N VAL A 364 12.94 4.26 -23.37
CA VAL A 364 12.76 5.03 -24.62
C VAL A 364 11.92 6.30 -24.42
N ALA A 365 11.38 6.53 -23.23
CA ALA A 365 10.54 7.69 -22.94
C ALA A 365 11.28 9.01 -23.10
N PHE A 366 10.55 10.05 -23.53
CA PHE A 366 11.09 11.38 -23.73
C PHE A 366 11.31 12.11 -22.40
N GLU A 367 12.36 12.94 -22.37
CA GLU A 367 12.65 13.84 -21.27
C GLU A 367 11.94 15.17 -21.47
N GLN A 368 11.35 15.70 -20.41
CA GLN A 368 11.00 17.11 -20.35
C GLN A 368 11.55 17.77 -19.10
N ALA A 369 12.33 18.84 -19.31
CA ALA A 369 12.73 19.73 -18.24
C ALA A 369 11.71 20.87 -18.14
N ARG A 370 11.14 21.08 -16.94
CA ARG A 370 10.37 22.28 -16.64
C ARG A 370 11.34 23.46 -16.61
N SER A 371 11.38 24.29 -17.67
CA SER A 371 12.05 25.58 -17.61
C SER A 371 11.35 26.44 -16.56
N ARG A 372 12.15 27.01 -15.64
CA ARG A 372 11.73 27.90 -14.55
C ARG A 372 11.04 29.16 -15.05
#